data_aa481e86ee3850f7343bf1b176675b0f
#
_entry.id   aa481e86ee3850f7343bf1b176675b0f
#
_cell.length_a   1.000
_cell.length_b   1.000
_cell.length_c   1.000
_cell.angle_alpha   90.00
_cell.angle_beta   90.00
_cell.angle_gamma   90.00
#
_symmetry.space_group_name_H-M   'P 1'
#
loop_
_entity.id
_entity.type
_entity.pdbx_description
1 polymer ?
#
loop_
_entity_poly.entity_id
_entity_poly.type
_entity_poly.pdbx_seq_one_letter_code
_entity_poly.pdbx_strand_id
1 'polypeptide(L)'
;MQLYLAAAPCCLGNAARWGLPLLYAAYGVEESRLTSLTLPAHVQGGLLLLTGPENPAVPQPDTLARDILRECLRRRYTGVVIEPQLPAAALSALAELCRRYGRALYVAEPCGHMVPDARVVVSTALSGGTLRQRLRDACRRFEARRLALDLACVRMDFSLPAPYGTGTALTPQQLTELRGRRTVFFSPELCARYFTYEQSGMTHFVLFDDADTLHRKIALGAELGIPAGFLALPEAMEALPRLLGKG
;
A
#
# COMPACT_ATOMS: atom_id res chain seq x y z
N MET A 1 7.57 0.31 -14.08
CA MET A 1 7.24 0.10 -12.65
C MET A 1 6.84 -1.35 -12.45
N GLN A 2 7.43 -2.05 -11.49
CA GLN A 2 7.00 -3.40 -11.09
C GLN A 2 5.80 -3.29 -10.14
N LEU A 3 4.71 -3.96 -10.49
CA LEU A 3 3.53 -4.04 -9.63
C LEU A 3 3.59 -5.32 -8.78
N TYR A 4 3.15 -5.21 -7.54
CA TYR A 4 2.96 -6.30 -6.59
C TYR A 4 1.51 -6.31 -6.11
N LEU A 5 0.99 -7.48 -5.81
CA LEU A 5 -0.38 -7.64 -5.31
C LEU A 5 -0.35 -8.14 -3.87
N ALA A 6 -0.73 -7.27 -2.93
CA ALA A 6 -0.83 -7.63 -1.52
C ALA A 6 -2.08 -8.48 -1.29
N ALA A 7 -1.92 -9.62 -0.65
CA ALA A 7 -3.00 -10.55 -0.40
C ALA A 7 -2.87 -11.24 0.96
N ALA A 8 -3.97 -11.29 1.69
CA ALA A 8 -4.12 -12.13 2.87
C ALA A 8 -4.23 -13.61 2.48
N PRO A 9 -3.95 -14.57 3.38
CA PRO A 9 -3.99 -15.99 3.09
C PRO A 9 -5.29 -16.49 2.45
N CYS A 10 -6.44 -15.93 2.85
CA CYS A 10 -7.75 -16.27 2.27
C CYS A 10 -7.92 -15.82 0.82
N CYS A 11 -7.12 -14.86 0.35
CA CYS A 11 -7.22 -14.27 -0.99
C CYS A 11 -6.17 -14.81 -1.97
N LEU A 12 -5.24 -15.68 -1.54
CA LEU A 12 -4.10 -16.13 -2.35
C LEU A 12 -4.51 -16.84 -3.65
N GLY A 13 -5.57 -17.66 -3.61
CA GLY A 13 -6.09 -18.33 -4.80
C GLY A 13 -6.58 -17.34 -5.86
N ASN A 14 -7.21 -16.25 -5.43
CA ASN A 14 -7.64 -15.16 -6.32
C ASN A 14 -6.45 -14.33 -6.80
N ALA A 15 -5.49 -14.05 -5.92
CA ALA A 15 -4.29 -13.27 -6.25
C ALA A 15 -3.43 -13.94 -7.32
N ALA A 16 -3.25 -15.26 -7.24
CA ALA A 16 -2.41 -16.03 -8.17
C ALA A 16 -2.88 -15.95 -9.64
N ARG A 17 -4.19 -15.75 -9.87
CA ARG A 17 -4.76 -15.63 -11.23
C ARG A 17 -4.22 -14.45 -12.02
N TRP A 18 -3.77 -13.42 -11.34
CA TRP A 18 -3.35 -12.17 -11.99
C TRP A 18 -1.92 -12.21 -12.51
N GLY A 19 -1.09 -13.17 -12.05
CA GLY A 19 0.29 -13.32 -12.51
C GLY A 19 1.24 -12.22 -12.04
N LEU A 20 0.83 -11.42 -11.06
CA LEU A 20 1.69 -10.44 -10.40
C LEU A 20 2.46 -11.11 -9.26
N PRO A 21 3.71 -10.69 -8.98
CA PRO A 21 4.39 -11.09 -7.77
C PRO A 21 3.60 -10.66 -6.53
N LEU A 22 3.55 -11.55 -5.53
CA LEU A 22 2.71 -11.35 -4.36
C LEU A 22 3.48 -10.67 -3.21
N LEU A 23 2.72 -9.91 -2.44
CA LEU A 23 3.08 -9.35 -1.16
C LEU A 23 2.17 -10.02 -0.11
N TYR A 24 2.73 -10.87 0.73
CA TYR A 24 1.97 -11.74 1.61
C TYR A 24 1.59 -11.04 2.92
N ALA A 25 0.35 -10.59 3.03
CA ALA A 25 -0.23 -9.96 4.23
C ALA A 25 -0.63 -11.04 5.27
N ALA A 26 0.37 -11.71 5.81
CA ALA A 26 0.19 -12.86 6.70
C ALA A 26 1.00 -12.76 7.98
N TYR A 27 1.71 -11.67 8.21
CA TYR A 27 2.69 -11.55 9.28
C TYR A 27 2.38 -10.39 10.21
N GLY A 28 2.63 -10.60 11.50
CA GLY A 28 2.48 -9.63 12.56
C GLY A 28 3.64 -9.65 13.54
N VAL A 29 3.59 -8.77 14.54
CA VAL A 29 4.57 -8.71 15.62
C VAL A 29 3.87 -8.88 16.96
N GLU A 30 4.38 -9.77 17.79
CA GLU A 30 3.96 -9.96 19.16
C GLU A 30 5.20 -10.15 20.05
N GLU A 31 5.38 -9.34 21.08
CA GLU A 31 6.49 -9.42 22.03
C GLU A 31 7.89 -9.61 21.39
N SER A 32 8.19 -8.88 20.32
CA SER A 32 9.45 -9.00 19.55
C SER A 32 9.61 -10.28 18.73
N ARG A 33 8.55 -11.05 18.55
CA ARG A 33 8.55 -12.24 17.69
C ARG A 33 7.71 -12.00 16.45
N LEU A 34 8.16 -12.59 15.34
CA LEU A 34 7.35 -12.63 14.13
C LEU A 34 6.25 -13.68 14.31
N THR A 35 5.00 -13.23 14.24
CA THR A 35 3.84 -14.12 14.14
C THR A 35 3.40 -14.27 12.70
N SER A 36 2.74 -15.37 12.36
CA SER A 36 2.22 -15.56 11.02
C SER A 36 0.91 -16.33 11.01
N LEU A 37 0.02 -15.91 10.12
CA LEU A 37 -1.12 -16.75 9.72
C LEU A 37 -0.62 -17.95 8.91
N THR A 38 -1.43 -19.00 8.85
CA THR A 38 -1.08 -20.21 8.10
C THR A 38 -0.99 -19.92 6.61
N LEU A 39 0.19 -20.14 6.05
CA LEU A 39 0.44 -20.07 4.61
C LEU A 39 0.75 -21.46 4.06
N PRO A 40 0.24 -21.83 2.87
CA PRO A 40 0.59 -23.10 2.22
C PRO A 40 2.11 -23.27 2.06
N ALA A 41 2.57 -24.51 2.16
CA ALA A 41 4.01 -24.82 2.13
C ALA A 41 4.69 -24.42 0.80
N HIS A 42 3.94 -24.48 -0.30
CA HIS A 42 4.44 -24.12 -1.64
C HIS A 42 4.58 -22.62 -1.89
N VAL A 43 4.08 -21.77 -0.98
CA VAL A 43 4.23 -20.31 -1.10
C VAL A 43 5.70 -19.93 -0.98
N GLN A 44 6.27 -19.43 -2.06
CA GLN A 44 7.67 -18.99 -2.18
C GLN A 44 7.78 -17.78 -3.13
N GLY A 45 8.86 -16.99 -2.96
CA GLY A 45 9.08 -15.78 -3.75
C GLY A 45 8.14 -14.63 -3.36
N GLY A 46 8.25 -13.48 -4.03
CA GLY A 46 7.51 -12.28 -3.67
C GLY A 46 8.07 -11.58 -2.43
N LEU A 47 7.22 -10.89 -1.65
CA LEU A 47 7.60 -10.09 -0.49
C LEU A 47 6.79 -10.50 0.75
N LEU A 48 7.40 -10.40 1.92
CA LEU A 48 6.74 -10.47 3.21
C LEU A 48 6.11 -9.11 3.52
N LEU A 49 4.83 -9.04 3.89
CA LEU A 49 4.19 -7.85 4.42
C LEU A 49 3.95 -8.03 5.92
N LEU A 50 4.61 -7.20 6.71
CA LEU A 50 4.38 -7.09 8.14
C LEU A 50 3.26 -6.07 8.36
N THR A 51 2.15 -6.54 8.94
CA THR A 51 0.97 -5.74 9.30
C THR A 51 0.83 -5.71 10.82
N GLY A 52 -0.02 -4.85 11.35
CA GLY A 52 -0.33 -4.83 12.78
C GLY A 52 -0.65 -3.43 13.30
N PRO A 53 -0.77 -3.30 14.62
CA PRO A 53 -1.02 -2.01 15.24
C PRO A 53 0.16 -1.06 15.02
N GLU A 54 -0.13 0.23 14.99
CA GLU A 54 0.91 1.26 14.96
C GLU A 54 1.75 1.23 16.25
N ASN A 55 3.05 1.48 16.11
CA ASN A 55 4.00 1.54 17.22
C ASN A 55 3.98 0.32 18.16
N PRO A 56 4.13 -0.90 17.64
CA PRO A 56 4.17 -2.08 18.50
C PRO A 56 5.40 -2.04 19.41
N ALA A 57 5.26 -2.52 20.62
CA ALA A 57 6.41 -2.68 21.52
C ALA A 57 7.33 -3.78 20.99
N VAL A 58 8.63 -3.47 20.85
CA VAL A 58 9.65 -4.42 20.38
C VAL A 58 10.84 -4.36 21.33
N PRO A 59 10.73 -4.97 22.52
CA PRO A 59 11.81 -4.93 23.53
C PRO A 59 13.09 -5.65 23.10
N GLN A 60 13.01 -6.59 22.15
CA GLN A 60 14.16 -7.33 21.62
C GLN A 60 14.26 -7.17 20.08
N PRO A 61 14.76 -6.03 19.61
CA PRO A 61 14.81 -5.70 18.17
C PRO A 61 15.54 -6.73 17.32
N ASP A 62 16.68 -7.24 17.78
CA ASP A 62 17.47 -8.24 17.06
C ASP A 62 16.76 -9.59 16.90
N THR A 63 15.90 -9.93 17.85
CA THR A 63 15.11 -11.15 17.78
C THR A 63 14.09 -11.06 16.68
N LEU A 64 13.33 -9.97 16.60
CA LEU A 64 12.37 -9.72 15.53
C LEU A 64 13.07 -9.69 14.16
N ALA A 65 14.17 -8.96 14.04
CA ALA A 65 14.91 -8.85 12.78
C ALA A 65 15.42 -10.22 12.28
N ARG A 66 15.92 -11.06 13.18
CA ARG A 66 16.35 -12.44 12.85
C ARG A 66 15.17 -13.35 12.46
N ASP A 67 14.03 -13.23 13.12
CA ASP A 67 12.85 -14.01 12.79
C ASP A 67 12.33 -13.64 11.39
N ILE A 68 12.24 -12.36 11.06
CA ILE A 68 11.85 -11.86 9.74
C ILE A 68 12.82 -12.37 8.67
N LEU A 69 14.14 -12.24 8.90
CA LEU A 69 15.13 -12.72 7.93
C LEU A 69 15.03 -14.24 7.73
N ARG A 70 14.90 -15.01 8.81
CA ARG A 70 14.76 -16.47 8.73
C ARG A 70 13.56 -16.87 7.87
N GLU A 71 12.44 -16.19 8.05
CA GLU A 71 11.24 -16.42 7.24
C GLU A 71 11.45 -16.04 5.78
N CYS A 72 12.08 -14.88 5.51
CA CYS A 72 12.45 -14.47 4.15
C CYS A 72 13.34 -15.50 3.45
N LEU A 73 14.32 -16.05 4.14
CA LEU A 73 15.20 -17.07 3.59
C LEU A 73 14.46 -18.40 3.35
N ARG A 74 13.67 -18.84 4.33
CA ARG A 74 12.87 -20.08 4.25
C ARG A 74 11.91 -20.10 3.08
N ARG A 75 11.23 -18.97 2.85
CA ARG A 75 10.23 -18.80 1.77
C ARG A 75 10.80 -18.17 0.51
N ARG A 76 12.10 -17.91 0.45
CA ARG A 76 12.76 -17.26 -0.69
C ARG A 76 12.15 -15.89 -1.03
N TYR A 77 11.63 -15.17 -0.05
CA TYR A 77 11.12 -13.81 -0.27
C TYR A 77 12.27 -12.89 -0.69
N THR A 78 12.00 -11.99 -1.62
CA THR A 78 12.98 -11.04 -2.14
C THR A 78 13.15 -9.82 -1.24
N GLY A 79 12.26 -9.64 -0.26
CA GLY A 79 12.31 -8.54 0.69
C GLY A 79 11.11 -8.55 1.65
N VAL A 80 11.05 -7.48 2.43
CA VAL A 80 10.01 -7.25 3.42
C VAL A 80 9.46 -5.83 3.32
N VAL A 81 8.16 -5.67 3.47
CA VAL A 81 7.44 -4.40 3.57
C VAL A 81 6.94 -4.28 5.00
N ILE A 82 7.24 -3.17 5.65
CA ILE A 82 6.85 -2.88 7.03
C ILE A 82 5.78 -1.78 6.99
N GLU A 83 4.53 -2.12 7.30
CA GLU A 83 3.44 -1.15 7.45
C GLU A 83 3.49 -0.41 8.78
N PRO A 84 3.58 -1.08 9.96
CA PRO A 84 3.57 -0.38 11.23
C PRO A 84 4.86 0.41 11.45
N GLN A 85 4.77 1.48 12.23
CA GLN A 85 5.94 2.24 12.65
C GLN A 85 6.70 1.46 13.72
N LEU A 86 7.69 0.67 13.31
CA LEU A 86 8.55 -0.02 14.25
C LEU A 86 9.54 0.94 14.93
N PRO A 87 9.99 0.63 16.17
CA PRO A 87 11.05 1.39 16.82
C PRO A 87 12.34 1.44 15.99
N ALA A 88 13.06 2.56 16.07
CA ALA A 88 14.29 2.79 15.28
C ALA A 88 15.30 1.65 15.42
N ALA A 89 15.48 1.09 16.62
CA ALA A 89 16.38 -0.02 16.85
C ALA A 89 15.98 -1.27 16.04
N ALA A 90 14.68 -1.57 15.96
CA ALA A 90 14.19 -2.72 15.18
C ALA A 90 14.37 -2.50 13.67
N LEU A 91 14.10 -1.30 13.18
CA LEU A 91 14.33 -0.94 11.77
C LEU A 91 15.80 -1.01 11.40
N SER A 92 16.70 -0.51 12.28
CA SER A 92 18.15 -0.53 12.04
C SER A 92 18.70 -1.97 12.00
N ALA A 93 18.31 -2.81 12.97
CA ALA A 93 18.72 -4.21 13.00
C ALA A 93 18.22 -4.98 11.76
N LEU A 94 16.98 -4.75 11.35
CA LEU A 94 16.41 -5.36 10.15
C LEU A 94 17.08 -4.88 8.87
N ALA A 95 17.39 -3.59 8.77
CA ALA A 95 18.05 -3.00 7.61
C ALA A 95 19.45 -3.59 7.39
N GLU A 96 20.22 -3.74 8.48
CA GLU A 96 21.55 -4.36 8.40
C GLU A 96 21.45 -5.80 7.89
N LEU A 97 20.54 -6.60 8.43
CA LEU A 97 20.33 -7.96 7.98
C LEU A 97 19.84 -8.03 6.54
N CYS A 98 18.88 -7.20 6.16
CA CYS A 98 18.39 -7.13 4.78
C CYS A 98 19.49 -6.80 3.80
N ARG A 99 20.33 -5.80 4.10
CA ARG A 99 21.50 -5.42 3.28
C ARG A 99 22.50 -6.58 3.16
N ARG A 100 22.85 -7.21 4.28
CA ARG A 100 23.81 -8.32 4.33
C ARG A 100 23.36 -9.53 3.51
N TYR A 101 22.07 -9.83 3.48
CA TYR A 101 21.50 -10.99 2.79
C TYR A 101 20.83 -10.65 1.46
N GLY A 102 21.03 -9.44 0.93
CA GLY A 102 20.51 -9.01 -0.37
C GLY A 102 18.99 -9.01 -0.43
N ARG A 103 18.32 -8.60 0.66
CA ARG A 103 16.86 -8.50 0.73
C ARG A 103 16.43 -7.03 0.70
N ALA A 104 15.39 -6.72 -0.07
CA ALA A 104 14.84 -5.37 -0.07
C ALA A 104 14.09 -5.10 1.23
N LEU A 105 14.28 -3.93 1.82
CA LEU A 105 13.48 -3.42 2.93
C LEU A 105 12.65 -2.24 2.45
N TYR A 106 11.34 -2.29 2.69
CA TYR A 106 10.41 -1.21 2.43
C TYR A 106 9.83 -0.73 3.74
N VAL A 107 9.81 0.57 3.97
CA VAL A 107 9.28 1.19 5.20
C VAL A 107 8.26 2.26 4.85
N ALA A 108 7.34 2.54 5.78
CA ALA A 108 6.40 3.64 5.64
C ALA A 108 7.13 4.99 5.55
N GLU A 109 6.55 5.97 4.88
CA GLU A 109 7.15 7.28 4.62
C GLU A 109 7.70 7.99 5.87
N PRO A 110 7.03 7.98 7.04
CA PRO A 110 7.58 8.59 8.26
C PRO A 110 8.94 7.99 8.69
N CYS A 111 9.16 6.71 8.39
CA CYS A 111 10.37 5.99 8.76
C CYS A 111 11.50 6.13 7.73
N GLY A 112 11.25 6.76 6.58
CA GLY A 112 12.18 6.81 5.45
C GLY A 112 13.54 7.46 5.73
N HIS A 113 13.60 8.40 6.68
CA HIS A 113 14.84 9.05 7.11
C HIS A 113 15.63 8.23 8.14
N MET A 114 14.96 7.33 8.86
CA MET A 114 15.58 6.50 9.90
C MET A 114 16.44 5.39 9.29
N VAL A 115 16.15 4.98 8.05
CA VAL A 115 16.80 3.84 7.38
C VAL A 115 17.18 4.24 5.95
N PRO A 116 18.36 4.86 5.75
CA PRO A 116 18.78 5.41 4.45
C PRO A 116 18.81 4.39 3.31
N ASP A 117 19.12 3.11 3.59
CA ASP A 117 19.18 2.04 2.59
C ASP A 117 17.82 1.41 2.26
N ALA A 118 16.78 1.71 3.05
CA ALA A 118 15.45 1.19 2.79
C ALA A 118 14.76 1.95 1.64
N ARG A 119 13.83 1.26 1.00
CA ARG A 119 12.86 1.87 0.09
C ARG A 119 11.70 2.43 0.91
N VAL A 120 11.09 3.50 0.41
CA VAL A 120 10.05 4.24 1.12
C VAL A 120 8.72 4.09 0.38
N VAL A 121 7.71 3.63 1.10
CA VAL A 121 6.35 3.49 0.56
C VAL A 121 5.60 4.80 0.75
N VAL A 122 5.11 5.36 -0.35
CA VAL A 122 4.36 6.62 -0.40
C VAL A 122 2.96 6.35 -0.89
N SER A 123 1.95 6.73 -0.10
CA SER A 123 0.56 6.54 -0.48
C SER A 123 0.12 7.51 -1.58
N THR A 124 -0.68 6.99 -2.52
CA THR A 124 -1.35 7.76 -3.56
C THR A 124 -2.75 8.22 -3.16
N ALA A 125 -3.21 7.88 -1.95
CA ALA A 125 -4.46 8.38 -1.39
C ALA A 125 -4.29 9.84 -0.95
N LEU A 126 -5.05 10.74 -1.55
CA LEU A 126 -5.09 12.17 -1.20
C LEU A 126 -6.53 12.62 -1.09
N SER A 127 -6.81 13.46 -0.09
CA SER A 127 -8.07 14.20 0.04
C SER A 127 -7.95 15.66 -0.37
N GLY A 128 -6.74 16.13 -0.71
CA GLY A 128 -6.46 17.50 -1.15
C GLY A 128 -5.05 17.67 -1.71
N GLY A 129 -4.78 18.79 -2.36
CA GLY A 129 -3.53 19.07 -3.04
C GLY A 129 -3.39 18.35 -4.39
N THR A 130 -2.17 18.20 -4.89
CA THR A 130 -1.87 17.60 -6.20
C THR A 130 -1.01 16.35 -6.02
N LEU A 131 -1.46 15.21 -6.55
CA LEU A 131 -0.69 13.96 -6.48
C LEU A 131 0.69 14.11 -7.14
N ARG A 132 0.76 14.79 -8.30
CA ARG A 132 2.04 15.04 -8.98
C ARG A 132 3.02 15.80 -8.10
N GLN A 133 2.57 16.86 -7.40
CA GLN A 133 3.43 17.63 -6.51
C GLN A 133 3.89 16.80 -5.33
N ARG A 134 2.98 16.07 -4.68
CA ARG A 134 3.31 15.16 -3.57
C ARG A 134 4.39 14.13 -3.95
N LEU A 135 4.25 13.49 -5.11
CA LEU A 135 5.24 12.50 -5.56
C LEU A 135 6.57 13.16 -5.94
N ARG A 136 6.57 14.34 -6.55
CA ARG A 136 7.81 15.10 -6.80
C ARG A 136 8.53 15.46 -5.51
N ASP A 137 7.80 15.90 -4.48
CA ASP A 137 8.39 16.22 -3.18
C ASP A 137 8.96 14.98 -2.48
N ALA A 138 8.28 13.84 -2.59
CA ALA A 138 8.81 12.57 -2.13
C ALA A 138 10.09 12.17 -2.90
N CYS A 139 10.12 12.35 -4.22
CA CYS A 139 11.33 12.10 -5.03
C CYS A 139 12.51 13.00 -4.63
N ARG A 140 12.25 14.26 -4.29
CA ARG A 140 13.30 15.18 -3.80
C ARG A 140 13.84 14.75 -2.44
N ARG A 141 12.97 14.24 -1.57
CA ARG A 141 13.29 13.85 -0.19
C ARG A 141 14.02 12.52 -0.11
N PHE A 142 13.62 11.54 -0.93
CA PHE A 142 14.08 10.15 -0.80
C PHE A 142 14.75 9.59 -2.06
N GLU A 143 14.83 10.33 -3.15
CA GLU A 143 15.20 9.86 -4.49
C GLU A 143 14.18 8.86 -5.09
N ALA A 144 13.84 9.04 -6.37
CA ALA A 144 12.80 8.23 -7.05
C ALA A 144 13.07 6.71 -6.98
N ARG A 145 14.36 6.30 -7.12
CA ARG A 145 14.75 4.89 -7.09
C ARG A 145 14.49 4.18 -5.76
N ARG A 146 14.37 4.94 -4.66
CA ARG A 146 14.05 4.44 -3.33
C ARG A 146 12.55 4.40 -3.06
N LEU A 147 11.72 4.96 -3.92
CA LEU A 147 10.28 5.01 -3.69
C LEU A 147 9.57 3.75 -4.19
N ALA A 148 8.46 3.44 -3.51
CA ALA A 148 7.42 2.56 -3.98
C ALA A 148 6.07 3.24 -3.73
N LEU A 149 5.10 3.04 -4.61
CA LEU A 149 3.76 3.59 -4.43
C LEU A 149 2.86 2.59 -3.70
N ASP A 150 2.19 3.03 -2.65
CA ASP A 150 0.96 2.42 -2.22
C ASP A 150 -0.16 2.94 -3.13
N LEU A 151 -0.61 2.08 -4.06
CA LEU A 151 -1.65 2.37 -5.04
C LEU A 151 -3.03 2.11 -4.40
N ALA A 152 -3.34 2.90 -3.36
CA ALA A 152 -4.58 2.78 -2.63
C ALA A 152 -5.80 2.95 -3.57
N CYS A 153 -6.75 2.02 -3.47
CA CYS A 153 -8.05 2.12 -4.13
C CYS A 153 -9.00 2.88 -3.22
N VAL A 154 -8.96 4.19 -3.29
CA VAL A 154 -9.77 5.06 -2.43
C VAL A 154 -11.25 4.88 -2.72
N ARG A 155 -12.08 4.80 -1.68
CA ARG A 155 -13.54 4.87 -1.72
C ARG A 155 -14.01 5.52 -0.42
N MET A 156 -14.17 6.84 -0.45
CA MET A 156 -14.44 7.64 0.76
C MET A 156 -15.58 8.61 0.53
N ASP A 157 -16.45 8.72 1.51
CA ASP A 157 -17.52 9.71 1.59
C ASP A 157 -17.19 10.75 2.66
N PHE A 158 -17.17 12.01 2.29
CA PHE A 158 -16.87 13.14 3.16
C PHE A 158 -18.14 13.99 3.33
N SER A 159 -18.64 14.13 4.56
CA SER A 159 -19.66 15.13 4.89
C SER A 159 -19.02 16.50 4.98
N LEU A 160 -19.47 17.45 4.18
CA LEU A 160 -18.90 18.80 4.14
C LEU A 160 -19.57 19.75 5.12
N PRO A 161 -18.81 20.65 5.82
CA PRO A 161 -17.36 20.79 5.72
C PRO A 161 -16.59 19.66 6.42
N ALA A 162 -15.49 19.20 5.80
CA ALA A 162 -14.60 18.16 6.36
C ALA A 162 -13.22 18.77 6.70
N PRO A 163 -13.10 19.58 7.77
CA PRO A 163 -11.90 20.39 8.04
C PRO A 163 -10.66 19.54 8.30
N TYR A 164 -10.82 18.28 8.75
CA TYR A 164 -9.71 17.38 9.02
C TYR A 164 -9.52 16.33 7.92
N GLY A 165 -10.27 16.42 6.82
CA GLY A 165 -10.21 15.44 5.73
C GLY A 165 -10.65 14.02 6.15
N THR A 166 -11.37 13.89 7.26
CA THR A 166 -11.90 12.60 7.71
C THR A 166 -13.17 12.29 6.96
N GLY A 167 -13.22 11.10 6.38
CA GLY A 167 -14.38 10.57 5.65
C GLY A 167 -14.70 9.15 6.11
N THR A 168 -15.83 8.64 5.65
CA THR A 168 -16.26 7.26 5.88
C THR A 168 -15.86 6.39 4.69
N ALA A 169 -15.19 5.28 4.96
CA ALA A 169 -14.86 4.32 3.91
C ALA A 169 -16.13 3.65 3.37
N LEU A 170 -16.23 3.52 2.05
CA LEU A 170 -17.34 2.89 1.38
C LEU A 170 -16.97 1.49 0.87
N THR A 171 -17.87 0.55 1.01
CA THR A 171 -17.80 -0.72 0.30
C THR A 171 -18.07 -0.50 -1.20
N PRO A 172 -17.64 -1.41 -2.10
CA PRO A 172 -17.99 -1.34 -3.52
C PRO A 172 -19.50 -1.24 -3.77
N GLN A 173 -20.29 -1.98 -2.99
CA GLN A 173 -21.75 -1.95 -3.10
C GLN A 173 -22.32 -0.57 -2.72
N GLN A 174 -21.90 -0.01 -1.58
CA GLN A 174 -22.33 1.34 -1.14
C GLN A 174 -21.95 2.41 -2.16
N LEU A 175 -20.72 2.35 -2.72
CA LEU A 175 -20.31 3.26 -3.79
C LEU A 175 -21.21 3.16 -5.01
N THR A 176 -21.58 1.94 -5.42
CA THR A 176 -22.46 1.69 -6.57
C THR A 176 -23.85 2.26 -6.32
N GLU A 177 -24.42 2.04 -5.14
CA GLU A 177 -25.73 2.55 -4.74
C GLU A 177 -25.74 4.09 -4.69
N LEU A 178 -24.76 4.69 -4.01
CA LEU A 178 -24.63 6.14 -3.93
C LEU A 178 -24.36 6.78 -5.31
N ARG A 179 -23.56 6.17 -6.13
CA ARG A 179 -23.29 6.66 -7.48
C ARG A 179 -24.57 6.70 -8.31
N GLY A 180 -25.32 5.62 -8.38
CA GLY A 180 -26.58 5.54 -9.12
C GLY A 180 -26.48 6.15 -10.53
N ARG A 181 -27.31 7.18 -10.82
CA ARG A 181 -27.29 7.96 -12.06
C ARG A 181 -26.58 9.32 -11.94
N ARG A 182 -25.81 9.55 -10.86
CA ARG A 182 -25.12 10.83 -10.64
C ARG A 182 -24.00 11.03 -11.64
N THR A 183 -23.78 12.29 -12.00
CA THR A 183 -22.65 12.68 -12.85
C THR A 183 -21.36 12.50 -12.06
N VAL A 184 -20.42 11.74 -12.64
CA VAL A 184 -19.10 11.50 -12.07
C VAL A 184 -18.09 12.39 -12.79
N PHE A 185 -17.28 13.09 -12.00
CA PHE A 185 -16.21 13.94 -12.47
C PHE A 185 -14.85 13.28 -12.23
N PHE A 186 -13.82 13.79 -12.91
CA PHE A 186 -12.42 13.43 -12.68
C PHE A 186 -11.66 14.64 -12.17
N SER A 187 -10.92 14.49 -11.07
CA SER A 187 -9.97 15.51 -10.57
C SER A 187 -8.56 15.16 -11.06
N PRO A 188 -7.98 15.98 -11.96
CA PRO A 188 -6.59 15.82 -12.39
C PRO A 188 -5.60 15.97 -11.23
N GLU A 189 -5.92 16.82 -10.27
CA GLU A 189 -5.09 17.12 -9.10
C GLU A 189 -4.96 15.91 -8.20
N LEU A 190 -6.09 15.31 -7.82
CA LEU A 190 -6.14 14.11 -6.97
C LEU A 190 -5.83 12.83 -7.74
N CYS A 191 -5.95 12.87 -9.07
CA CYS A 191 -5.92 11.71 -9.94
C CYS A 191 -6.96 10.66 -9.50
N ALA A 192 -8.17 11.12 -9.17
CA ALA A 192 -9.27 10.32 -8.67
C ALA A 192 -10.60 10.79 -9.25
N ARG A 193 -11.64 9.96 -9.17
CA ARG A 193 -13.00 10.34 -9.54
C ARG A 193 -13.77 10.83 -8.33
N TYR A 194 -14.78 11.67 -8.58
CA TYR A 194 -15.66 12.16 -7.52
C TYR A 194 -17.05 12.47 -8.05
N PHE A 195 -18.00 12.51 -7.12
CA PHE A 195 -19.33 13.10 -7.29
C PHE A 195 -19.79 13.71 -5.96
N THR A 196 -20.83 14.52 -6.02
CA THR A 196 -21.45 15.12 -4.82
C THR A 196 -22.91 14.72 -4.74
N TYR A 197 -23.46 14.72 -3.52
CA TYR A 197 -24.88 14.52 -3.26
C TYR A 197 -25.30 15.21 -1.97
N GLU A 198 -26.61 15.43 -1.82
CA GLU A 198 -27.21 16.01 -0.62
C GLU A 198 -27.92 14.89 0.16
N GLN A 199 -27.69 14.85 1.47
CA GLN A 199 -28.38 13.95 2.38
C GLN A 199 -28.56 14.62 3.74
N SER A 200 -29.80 14.62 4.27
CA SER A 200 -30.13 15.21 5.58
C SER A 200 -29.68 16.66 5.74
N GLY A 201 -29.73 17.45 4.66
CA GLY A 201 -29.33 18.84 4.66
C GLY A 201 -27.83 19.10 4.66
N MET A 202 -27.02 18.06 4.47
CA MET A 202 -25.56 18.15 4.33
C MET A 202 -25.12 17.77 2.93
N THR A 203 -24.13 18.49 2.41
CA THR A 203 -23.45 18.14 1.16
C THR A 203 -22.42 17.06 1.43
N HIS A 204 -22.47 16.00 0.65
CA HIS A 204 -21.49 14.93 0.65
C HIS A 204 -20.59 14.98 -0.59
N PHE A 205 -19.33 14.69 -0.41
CA PHE A 205 -18.33 14.57 -1.47
C PHE A 205 -17.75 13.16 -1.45
N VAL A 206 -18.04 12.38 -2.49
CA VAL A 206 -17.53 11.01 -2.63
C VAL A 206 -16.32 11.01 -3.54
N LEU A 207 -15.18 10.55 -3.01
CA LEU A 207 -13.92 10.39 -3.74
C LEU A 207 -13.64 8.91 -3.93
N PHE A 208 -13.31 8.50 -5.16
CA PHE A 208 -13.03 7.08 -5.42
C PHE A 208 -12.07 6.86 -6.58
N ASP A 209 -11.43 5.69 -6.55
CA ASP A 209 -10.58 5.20 -7.63
C ASP A 209 -11.32 4.16 -8.48
N ASP A 210 -10.96 4.12 -9.74
CA ASP A 210 -11.30 3.07 -10.71
C ASP A 210 -10.05 2.61 -11.48
N ALA A 211 -10.20 1.70 -12.41
CA ALA A 211 -9.08 1.20 -13.21
C ALA A 211 -8.34 2.31 -13.97
N ASP A 212 -9.07 3.32 -14.48
CA ASP A 212 -8.47 4.43 -15.24
C ASP A 212 -7.64 5.34 -14.33
N THR A 213 -8.12 5.65 -13.12
CA THR A 213 -7.38 6.47 -12.15
C THR A 213 -6.15 5.76 -11.65
N LEU A 214 -6.23 4.45 -11.34
CA LEU A 214 -5.08 3.63 -10.97
C LEU A 214 -4.05 3.56 -12.10
N HIS A 215 -4.49 3.38 -13.36
CA HIS A 215 -3.58 3.40 -14.50
C HIS A 215 -2.83 4.73 -14.61
N ARG A 216 -3.52 5.86 -14.41
CA ARG A 216 -2.90 7.20 -14.39
C ARG A 216 -1.91 7.38 -13.24
N LYS A 217 -2.22 6.87 -12.04
CA LYS A 217 -1.30 6.86 -10.89
C LYS A 217 -0.03 6.05 -11.20
N ILE A 218 -0.18 4.88 -11.80
CA ILE A 218 0.93 4.03 -12.24
C ILE A 218 1.79 4.73 -13.29
N ALA A 219 1.15 5.33 -14.30
CA ALA A 219 1.84 6.08 -15.36
C ALA A 219 2.62 7.28 -14.79
N LEU A 220 2.03 8.02 -13.86
CA LEU A 220 2.69 9.13 -13.17
C LEU A 220 3.91 8.67 -12.36
N GLY A 221 3.78 7.56 -11.63
CA GLY A 221 4.91 6.98 -10.89
C GLY A 221 6.03 6.52 -11.83
N ALA A 222 5.69 5.89 -12.97
CA ALA A 222 6.66 5.49 -13.98
C ALA A 222 7.37 6.70 -14.63
N GLU A 223 6.63 7.77 -14.96
CA GLU A 223 7.18 9.05 -15.45
C GLU A 223 8.22 9.64 -14.49
N LEU A 224 7.96 9.55 -13.18
CA LEU A 224 8.87 10.04 -12.15
C LEU A 224 10.02 9.08 -11.81
N GLY A 225 10.11 7.93 -12.48
CA GLY A 225 11.17 6.94 -12.26
C GLY A 225 10.99 6.08 -11.01
N ILE A 226 9.78 6.01 -10.45
CA ILE A 226 9.48 5.17 -9.27
C ILE A 226 9.39 3.70 -9.71
N PRO A 227 10.21 2.79 -9.12
CA PRO A 227 10.35 1.45 -9.66
C PRO A 227 9.27 0.45 -9.27
N ALA A 228 8.53 0.67 -8.17
CA ALA A 228 7.58 -0.30 -7.63
C ALA A 228 6.24 0.32 -7.24
N GLY A 229 5.18 -0.49 -7.28
CA GLY A 229 3.85 -0.13 -6.79
C GLY A 229 3.15 -1.35 -6.17
N PHE A 230 2.40 -1.12 -5.11
CA PHE A 230 1.65 -2.11 -4.36
C PHE A 230 0.16 -1.87 -4.53
N LEU A 231 -0.58 -2.91 -4.89
CA LEU A 231 -2.03 -2.96 -4.94
C LEU A 231 -2.52 -3.94 -3.88
N ALA A 232 -3.58 -3.61 -3.17
CA ALA A 232 -4.13 -4.48 -2.14
C ALA A 232 -5.39 -5.23 -2.62
N LEU A 233 -5.52 -6.50 -2.25
CA LEU A 233 -6.76 -7.26 -2.34
C LEU A 233 -7.46 -7.31 -0.96
N PRO A 234 -8.80 -7.17 -0.96
CA PRO A 234 -9.73 -7.21 -2.10
C PRO A 234 -9.97 -5.88 -2.83
N GLU A 235 -9.40 -4.77 -2.38
CA GLU A 235 -9.74 -3.41 -2.81
C GLU A 235 -9.56 -3.19 -4.32
N ALA A 236 -8.48 -3.74 -4.91
CA ALA A 236 -8.18 -3.60 -6.33
C ALA A 236 -8.93 -4.60 -7.23
N MET A 237 -9.70 -5.54 -6.67
CA MET A 237 -10.28 -6.67 -7.39
C MET A 237 -11.05 -6.26 -8.66
N GLU A 238 -11.89 -5.22 -8.56
CA GLU A 238 -12.72 -4.75 -9.66
C GLU A 238 -11.90 -4.04 -10.76
N ALA A 239 -10.77 -3.44 -10.39
CA ALA A 239 -9.94 -2.70 -11.31
C ALA A 239 -8.92 -3.59 -12.07
N LEU A 240 -8.50 -4.71 -11.48
CA LEU A 240 -7.42 -5.57 -11.98
C LEU A 240 -7.65 -6.08 -13.42
N PRO A 241 -8.86 -6.55 -13.84
CA PRO A 241 -9.07 -7.03 -15.21
C PRO A 241 -8.68 -5.98 -16.24
N ARG A 242 -9.20 -4.77 -16.07
CA ARG A 242 -8.96 -3.66 -17.00
C ARG A 242 -7.55 -3.08 -16.85
N LEU A 243 -7.03 -3.02 -15.64
CA LEU A 243 -5.67 -2.53 -15.36
C LEU A 243 -4.59 -3.40 -16.00
N LEU A 244 -4.81 -4.72 -16.06
CA LEU A 244 -3.87 -5.69 -16.62
C LEU A 244 -4.20 -6.12 -18.06
N GLY A 245 -5.15 -5.48 -18.72
CA GLY A 245 -5.55 -5.81 -20.09
C GLY A 245 -6.13 -7.21 -20.24
N LYS A 246 -6.78 -7.74 -19.19
CA LYS A 246 -7.40 -9.07 -19.15
C LYS A 246 -8.94 -9.00 -19.12
N GLY A 247 -9.49 -7.84 -19.49
CA GLY A 247 -10.94 -7.59 -19.58
C GLY A 247 -11.47 -7.67 -21.01
#